data_0f12b198e8103e1ee2f7e97b9aec361e
#
_entry.id   0f12b198e8103e1ee2f7e97b9aec361e
#
_cell.length_a   1.000
_cell.length_b   1.000
_cell.length_c   1.000
_cell.angle_alpha   90.00
_cell.angle_beta   90.00
_cell.angle_gamma   90.00
#
_symmetry.space_group_name_H-M   'P 1'
#
loop_
_entity.id
_entity.type
_entity.pdbx_description
1 polymer ?
#
loop_
_entity_poly.entity_id
_entity_poly.type
_entity_poly.pdbx_seq_one_letter_code
_entity_poly.pdbx_strand_id
1 'polypeptide(L)'
;LLSGYQGKEAVTQGGPAEGTPSTSLVLDQFGRNLTQAAREGKLDPVIGRDLEIERVMQILSRRTKNNPVLIGEPGVGKTAVVEGLAQAIAKNDVPETLKDKQLYSLDLGALVAGSRYRGDFEERLKKVLKEIKTRGDIIIFIDEIHTLVGAGAAEGAIDAASILKPMLARGELQTIGATTLDEYRKHIEKDAAFERRFQPIQVKEPSVAHTIEILKGLRDRYETHHRVSITDGALAAAANMADRYISDRFLPDKAIDLIDEAGSRLRIKRMTAPAELREFDDKIANARKEKESAIDGQDFELAATLRDKEKTLITEKQDAE
;
A
#
# COMPACT_ATOMS: atom_id res chain seq x y z
N LEU A 1 26.87 -23.12 -64.28
CA LEU A 1 28.11 -23.35 -63.53
C LEU A 1 27.89 -23.08 -62.05
N LEU A 2 27.71 -24.15 -61.29
CA LEU A 2 28.37 -24.55 -60.05
C LEU A 2 28.03 -23.69 -58.81
N SER A 3 27.53 -24.23 -57.83
CA SER A 3 27.75 -25.18 -56.73
C SER A 3 27.39 -24.44 -55.45
N GLY A 4 26.46 -24.82 -54.60
CA GLY A 4 26.58 -25.95 -53.72
C GLY A 4 27.34 -25.59 -52.45
N TYR A 5 26.62 -25.16 -51.36
CA TYR A 5 27.15 -25.39 -50.03
C TYR A 5 26.00 -25.61 -49.04
N GLN A 6 25.91 -26.85 -48.56
CA GLN A 6 25.15 -27.24 -47.39
C GLN A 6 25.95 -26.83 -46.15
N GLY A 7 25.32 -26.12 -45.24
CA GLY A 7 25.85 -25.80 -43.91
C GLY A 7 24.90 -26.30 -42.83
N LYS A 8 25.40 -27.18 -42.01
CA LYS A 8 24.77 -28.00 -40.97
C LYS A 8 23.97 -27.19 -39.96
N GLU A 9 22.80 -27.71 -39.63
CA GLU A 9 22.04 -27.40 -38.44
C GLU A 9 22.83 -27.69 -37.15
N ALA A 10 23.03 -26.69 -36.31
CA ALA A 10 23.44 -26.84 -34.93
C ALA A 10 22.21 -26.79 -34.05
N VAL A 11 21.80 -27.94 -33.57
CA VAL A 11 20.79 -28.09 -32.51
C VAL A 11 21.43 -27.62 -31.22
N THR A 12 21.08 -26.43 -30.75
CA THR A 12 21.34 -25.99 -29.39
C THR A 12 20.09 -26.28 -28.55
N GLN A 13 20.23 -27.21 -27.63
CA GLN A 13 19.27 -27.50 -26.58
C GLN A 13 19.01 -26.21 -25.76
N GLY A 14 17.82 -25.70 -25.83
CA GLY A 14 17.33 -24.63 -24.96
C GLY A 14 17.10 -25.19 -23.56
N GLY A 15 17.79 -24.63 -22.57
CA GLY A 15 17.41 -24.73 -21.17
C GLY A 15 16.09 -24.02 -20.92
N PRO A 16 15.40 -24.32 -19.79
CA PRO A 16 14.11 -23.71 -19.49
C PRO A 16 14.27 -22.20 -19.36
N ALA A 17 13.59 -21.46 -20.22
CA ALA A 17 13.47 -20.03 -20.11
C ALA A 17 12.70 -19.73 -18.83
N GLU A 18 13.37 -19.11 -17.86
CA GLU A 18 12.71 -18.43 -16.76
C GLU A 18 11.76 -17.39 -17.35
N GLY A 19 10.46 -17.62 -17.17
CA GLY A 19 9.42 -16.76 -17.69
C GLY A 19 9.53 -15.37 -17.10
N THR A 20 9.97 -14.42 -17.89
CA THR A 20 9.77 -13.00 -17.62
C THR A 20 8.27 -12.76 -17.40
N PRO A 21 7.83 -12.13 -16.30
CA PRO A 21 6.43 -11.82 -16.11
C PRO A 21 5.96 -10.93 -17.26
N SER A 22 4.99 -11.41 -18.03
CA SER A 22 4.43 -10.68 -19.15
C SER A 22 3.76 -9.40 -18.62
N THR A 23 4.37 -8.25 -18.90
CA THR A 23 3.84 -6.94 -18.57
C THR A 23 2.54 -6.75 -19.32
N SER A 24 1.45 -6.47 -18.61
CA SER A 24 0.14 -6.22 -19.19
C SER A 24 0.08 -4.80 -19.71
N LEU A 25 0.04 -4.61 -21.03
CA LEU A 25 0.07 -3.27 -21.65
C LEU A 25 -1.20 -2.44 -21.40
N VAL A 26 -2.36 -3.04 -21.27
CA VAL A 26 -3.63 -2.34 -21.08
C VAL A 26 -3.91 -2.13 -19.60
N LEU A 27 -3.73 -3.15 -18.78
CA LEU A 27 -3.95 -3.06 -17.36
C LEU A 27 -2.97 -2.09 -16.67
N ASP A 28 -1.71 -2.06 -17.11
CA ASP A 28 -0.68 -1.15 -16.58
C ASP A 28 -0.98 0.35 -16.85
N GLN A 29 -1.85 0.66 -17.82
CA GLN A 29 -2.30 2.04 -18.07
C GLN A 29 -3.35 2.49 -17.07
N PHE A 30 -4.12 1.58 -16.49
CA PHE A 30 -5.26 1.87 -15.62
C PHE A 30 -5.15 1.25 -14.23
N GLY A 31 -4.03 0.64 -13.91
CA GLY A 31 -3.80 0.01 -12.63
C GLY A 31 -2.33 -0.06 -12.26
N ARG A 32 -2.09 -0.30 -10.97
CA ARG A 32 -0.75 -0.48 -10.41
C ARG A 32 -0.55 -1.94 -10.02
N ASN A 33 0.52 -2.57 -10.51
CA ASN A 33 0.91 -3.91 -10.10
C ASN A 33 1.53 -3.88 -8.70
N LEU A 34 0.77 -4.24 -7.68
CA LEU A 34 1.22 -4.26 -6.29
C LEU A 34 2.22 -5.38 -6.01
N THR A 35 2.06 -6.54 -6.66
CA THR A 35 3.00 -7.66 -6.52
C THR A 35 4.38 -7.31 -7.07
N GLN A 36 4.43 -6.61 -8.19
CA GLN A 36 5.67 -6.11 -8.75
C GLN A 36 6.30 -5.04 -7.86
N ALA A 37 5.49 -4.09 -7.37
CA ALA A 37 5.95 -3.08 -6.42
C ALA A 37 6.49 -3.69 -5.12
N ALA A 38 5.89 -4.79 -4.65
CA ALA A 38 6.38 -5.55 -3.50
C ALA A 38 7.77 -6.18 -3.77
N ARG A 39 7.95 -6.80 -4.94
CA ARG A 39 9.25 -7.38 -5.34
C ARG A 39 10.36 -6.32 -5.45
N GLU A 40 9.99 -5.12 -5.86
CA GLU A 40 10.90 -3.98 -5.97
C GLU A 40 11.14 -3.24 -4.64
N GLY A 41 10.52 -3.69 -3.54
CA GLY A 41 10.64 -3.05 -2.22
C GLY A 41 10.01 -1.65 -2.12
N LYS A 42 9.09 -1.32 -3.03
CA LYS A 42 8.44 0.00 -3.10
C LYS A 42 7.22 0.13 -2.19
N LEU A 43 6.73 -0.97 -1.62
CA LEU A 43 5.60 -0.95 -0.67
C LEU A 43 6.10 -0.73 0.75
N ASP A 44 5.26 -0.08 1.55
CA ASP A 44 5.51 0.10 2.97
C ASP A 44 5.40 -1.23 3.73
N PRO A 45 6.15 -1.41 4.82
CA PRO A 45 5.99 -2.58 5.67
C PRO A 45 4.60 -2.58 6.30
N VAL A 46 3.94 -3.73 6.24
CA VAL A 46 2.61 -3.92 6.85
C VAL A 46 2.79 -4.60 8.20
N ILE A 47 2.23 -3.99 9.24
CA ILE A 47 2.41 -4.39 10.63
C ILE A 47 1.06 -4.70 11.25
N GLY A 48 0.95 -5.89 11.87
CA GLY A 48 -0.19 -6.30 12.68
C GLY A 48 -1.50 -6.46 11.93
N ARG A 49 -1.44 -6.83 10.65
CA ARG A 49 -2.60 -7.17 9.83
C ARG A 49 -2.60 -8.63 9.37
N ASP A 50 -1.83 -9.48 10.05
CA ASP A 50 -1.63 -10.88 9.66
C ASP A 50 -2.93 -11.67 9.62
N LEU A 51 -3.83 -11.44 10.59
CA LEU A 51 -5.14 -12.11 10.65
C LEU A 51 -6.07 -11.72 9.50
N GLU A 52 -6.11 -10.43 9.15
CA GLU A 52 -6.89 -9.95 8.03
C GLU A 52 -6.32 -10.45 6.70
N ILE A 53 -4.99 -10.45 6.53
CA ILE A 53 -4.30 -10.97 5.34
C ILE A 53 -4.56 -12.47 5.20
N GLU A 54 -4.41 -13.26 6.26
CA GLU A 54 -4.72 -14.68 6.26
C GLU A 54 -6.19 -14.92 5.88
N ARG A 55 -7.10 -14.12 6.43
CA ARG A 55 -8.53 -14.23 6.10
C ARG A 55 -8.83 -13.91 4.64
N VAL A 56 -8.15 -12.92 4.07
CA VAL A 56 -8.24 -12.62 2.62
C VAL A 56 -7.77 -13.82 1.80
N MET A 57 -6.62 -14.42 2.13
CA MET A 57 -6.10 -15.61 1.45
C MET A 57 -7.07 -16.80 1.54
N GLN A 58 -7.66 -17.04 2.71
CA GLN A 58 -8.66 -18.09 2.90
C GLN A 58 -9.88 -17.88 2.00
N ILE A 59 -10.40 -16.65 1.91
CA ILE A 59 -11.56 -16.32 1.09
C ILE A 59 -11.25 -16.47 -0.40
N LEU A 60 -10.11 -15.95 -0.87
CA LEU A 60 -9.68 -16.07 -2.26
C LEU A 60 -9.53 -17.54 -2.70
N SER A 61 -9.22 -18.43 -1.77
CA SER A 61 -9.06 -19.87 -2.03
C SER A 61 -10.40 -20.67 -1.98
N ARG A 62 -11.53 -20.00 -1.67
CA ARG A 62 -12.85 -20.66 -1.62
C ARG A 62 -13.38 -20.95 -3.01
N ARG A 63 -14.26 -21.96 -3.10
CA ARG A 63 -14.99 -22.28 -4.33
C ARG A 63 -16.11 -21.28 -4.65
N THR A 64 -16.74 -20.73 -3.62
CA THR A 64 -17.87 -19.79 -3.72
C THR A 64 -17.65 -18.65 -2.72
N LYS A 65 -18.24 -17.47 -2.97
CA LYS A 65 -18.00 -16.25 -2.18
C LYS A 65 -16.50 -16.01 -2.01
N ASN A 66 -15.75 -16.11 -3.11
CA ASN A 66 -14.29 -16.05 -3.14
C ASN A 66 -13.74 -14.65 -3.39
N ASN A 67 -14.57 -13.62 -3.31
CA ASN A 67 -14.15 -12.23 -3.40
C ASN A 67 -14.28 -11.58 -2.01
N PRO A 68 -13.17 -11.27 -1.32
CA PRO A 68 -13.23 -10.55 -0.05
C PRO A 68 -13.60 -9.08 -0.26
N VAL A 69 -14.37 -8.51 0.68
CA VAL A 69 -14.59 -7.07 0.80
C VAL A 69 -14.08 -6.62 2.16
N LEU A 70 -13.09 -5.75 2.16
CA LEU A 70 -12.56 -5.12 3.35
C LEU A 70 -13.49 -3.98 3.77
N ILE A 71 -14.10 -4.11 4.93
CA ILE A 71 -15.04 -3.14 5.47
C ILE A 71 -14.42 -2.46 6.68
N GLY A 72 -14.38 -1.14 6.66
CA GLY A 72 -13.85 -0.35 7.78
C GLY A 72 -13.89 1.13 7.48
N GLU A 73 -13.72 1.93 8.53
CA GLU A 73 -13.68 3.37 8.42
C GLU A 73 -12.52 3.86 7.53
N PRO A 74 -12.59 5.08 7.00
CA PRO A 74 -11.47 5.66 6.27
C PRO A 74 -10.22 5.74 7.15
N GLY A 75 -9.06 5.43 6.60
CA GLY A 75 -7.79 5.55 7.32
C GLY A 75 -7.43 4.42 8.28
N VAL A 76 -8.27 3.37 8.42
CA VAL A 76 -7.94 2.21 9.30
C VAL A 76 -6.91 1.24 8.70
N GLY A 77 -6.50 1.44 7.46
CA GLY A 77 -5.48 0.61 6.80
C GLY A 77 -6.03 -0.54 5.94
N LYS A 78 -7.19 -0.37 5.28
CA LYS A 78 -7.73 -1.37 4.33
C LYS A 78 -6.75 -1.67 3.19
N THR A 79 -6.17 -0.63 2.60
CA THR A 79 -5.18 -0.75 1.53
C THR A 79 -3.90 -1.45 2.01
N ALA A 80 -3.47 -1.22 3.25
CA ALA A 80 -2.33 -1.89 3.84
C ALA A 80 -2.51 -3.43 3.91
N VAL A 81 -3.74 -3.93 4.18
CA VAL A 81 -4.03 -5.37 4.14
C VAL A 81 -3.77 -5.94 2.73
N VAL A 82 -4.15 -5.21 1.70
CA VAL A 82 -3.96 -5.61 0.29
C VAL A 82 -2.48 -5.57 -0.10
N GLU A 83 -1.76 -4.54 0.34
CA GLU A 83 -0.31 -4.45 0.14
C GLU A 83 0.44 -5.56 0.87
N GLY A 84 0.00 -5.93 2.08
CA GLY A 84 0.52 -7.08 2.83
C GLY A 84 0.31 -8.40 2.09
N LEU A 85 -0.86 -8.60 1.47
CA LEU A 85 -1.09 -9.74 0.60
C LEU A 85 -0.15 -9.74 -0.62
N ALA A 86 0.06 -8.59 -1.26
CA ALA A 86 1.00 -8.47 -2.37
C ALA A 86 2.44 -8.83 -1.95
N GLN A 87 2.86 -8.43 -0.75
CA GLN A 87 4.16 -8.79 -0.18
C GLN A 87 4.25 -10.30 0.12
N ALA A 88 3.18 -10.91 0.64
CA ALA A 88 3.13 -12.34 0.89
C ALA A 88 3.22 -13.14 -0.42
N ILE A 89 2.51 -12.73 -1.48
CA ILE A 89 2.61 -13.34 -2.80
C ILE A 89 4.04 -13.20 -3.36
N ALA A 90 4.63 -12.01 -3.25
CA ALA A 90 5.99 -11.76 -3.74
C ALA A 90 7.06 -12.61 -3.04
N LYS A 91 6.84 -12.95 -1.77
CA LYS A 91 7.70 -13.84 -0.95
C LYS A 91 7.35 -15.32 -1.08
N ASN A 92 6.33 -15.68 -1.87
CA ASN A 92 5.77 -17.04 -1.96
C ASN A 92 5.24 -17.60 -0.63
N ASP A 93 4.89 -16.72 0.30
CA ASP A 93 4.30 -17.06 1.60
C ASP A 93 2.76 -17.06 1.52
N VAL A 94 2.24 -17.87 0.61
CA VAL A 94 0.81 -17.97 0.29
C VAL A 94 0.45 -19.42 -0.05
N PRO A 95 -0.84 -19.81 0.08
CA PRO A 95 -1.33 -21.09 -0.40
C PRO A 95 -1.03 -21.31 -1.89
N GLU A 96 -0.93 -22.58 -2.30
CA GLU A 96 -0.61 -22.98 -3.69
C GLU A 96 -1.52 -22.30 -4.73
N THR A 97 -2.79 -22.10 -4.38
CA THR A 97 -3.79 -21.46 -5.26
C THR A 97 -3.51 -19.98 -5.56
N LEU A 98 -2.66 -19.34 -4.73
CA LEU A 98 -2.30 -17.92 -4.86
C LEU A 98 -0.84 -17.72 -5.29
N LYS A 99 -0.05 -18.79 -5.38
CA LYS A 99 1.29 -18.71 -5.97
C LYS A 99 1.17 -18.25 -7.43
N ASP A 100 2.12 -17.47 -7.87
CA ASP A 100 2.20 -16.88 -9.21
C ASP A 100 1.05 -15.95 -9.59
N LYS A 101 0.13 -15.66 -8.67
CA LYS A 101 -0.88 -14.62 -8.87
C LYS A 101 -0.26 -13.23 -8.85
N GLN A 102 -0.87 -12.32 -9.59
CA GLN A 102 -0.50 -10.91 -9.63
C GLN A 102 -1.65 -10.05 -9.11
N LEU A 103 -1.35 -9.24 -8.14
CA LEU A 103 -2.33 -8.34 -7.53
C LEU A 103 -2.19 -6.94 -8.14
N TYR A 104 -3.27 -6.47 -8.76
CA TYR A 104 -3.36 -5.14 -9.37
C TYR A 104 -4.37 -4.27 -8.63
N SER A 105 -3.98 -3.07 -8.27
CA SER A 105 -4.92 -2.03 -7.84
C SER A 105 -5.45 -1.31 -9.07
N LEU A 106 -6.77 -1.36 -9.29
CA LEU A 106 -7.41 -0.71 -10.42
C LEU A 106 -7.75 0.75 -10.07
N ASP A 107 -7.28 1.68 -10.88
CA ASP A 107 -7.60 3.10 -10.75
C ASP A 107 -8.82 3.44 -11.63
N LEU A 108 -9.97 3.59 -10.96
CA LEU A 108 -11.21 3.96 -11.63
C LEU A 108 -11.19 5.39 -12.17
N GLY A 109 -10.47 6.29 -11.49
CA GLY A 109 -10.26 7.66 -11.95
C GLY A 109 -9.51 7.72 -13.28
N ALA A 110 -8.45 6.92 -13.41
CA ALA A 110 -7.68 6.79 -14.65
C ALA A 110 -8.51 6.23 -15.81
N LEU A 111 -9.43 5.28 -15.52
CA LEU A 111 -10.34 4.73 -16.53
C LEU A 111 -11.32 5.79 -17.08
N VAL A 112 -11.79 6.69 -16.21
CA VAL A 112 -12.70 7.78 -16.57
C VAL A 112 -11.97 8.95 -17.21
N ALA A 113 -10.74 9.21 -16.79
CA ALA A 113 -9.94 10.34 -17.26
C ALA A 113 -9.76 10.31 -18.79
N GLY A 114 -10.07 11.44 -19.43
CA GLY A 114 -9.98 11.57 -20.88
C GLY A 114 -11.06 10.84 -21.70
N SER A 115 -12.07 10.26 -21.05
CA SER A 115 -13.27 9.75 -21.73
C SER A 115 -14.18 10.92 -22.04
N ARG A 116 -14.36 11.24 -23.32
CA ARG A 116 -15.31 12.29 -23.77
C ARG A 116 -16.74 11.79 -23.79
N TYR A 117 -16.92 10.49 -23.98
CA TYR A 117 -18.22 9.84 -24.09
C TYR A 117 -18.28 8.59 -23.18
N ARG A 118 -19.47 8.25 -22.76
CA ARG A 118 -19.76 7.03 -21.98
C ARG A 118 -19.19 5.75 -22.62
N GLY A 119 -19.24 5.64 -23.95
CA GLY A 119 -18.74 4.49 -24.70
C GLY A 119 -17.23 4.27 -24.57
N ASP A 120 -16.44 5.33 -24.44
CA ASP A 120 -14.98 5.24 -24.31
C ASP A 120 -14.57 4.55 -23.01
N PHE A 121 -15.22 4.90 -21.92
CA PHE A 121 -15.00 4.25 -20.61
C PHE A 121 -15.39 2.76 -20.65
N GLU A 122 -16.58 2.47 -21.16
CA GLU A 122 -17.07 1.09 -21.28
C GLU A 122 -16.12 0.23 -22.12
N GLU A 123 -15.60 0.77 -23.22
CA GLU A 123 -14.64 0.08 -24.07
C GLU A 123 -13.31 -0.19 -23.36
N ARG A 124 -12.77 0.80 -22.64
CA ARG A 124 -11.55 0.64 -21.85
C ARG A 124 -11.74 -0.41 -20.77
N LEU A 125 -12.80 -0.32 -20.00
CA LEU A 125 -13.11 -1.31 -18.95
C LEU A 125 -13.26 -2.72 -19.54
N LYS A 126 -13.96 -2.88 -20.67
CA LYS A 126 -14.09 -4.17 -21.36
C LYS A 126 -12.74 -4.71 -21.82
N LYS A 127 -11.83 -3.86 -22.32
CA LYS A 127 -10.46 -4.27 -22.71
C LYS A 127 -9.66 -4.79 -21.52
N VAL A 128 -9.66 -4.03 -20.40
CA VAL A 128 -9.00 -4.43 -19.16
C VAL A 128 -9.54 -5.76 -18.64
N LEU A 129 -10.86 -5.90 -18.56
CA LEU A 129 -11.52 -7.12 -18.07
C LEU A 129 -11.27 -8.34 -18.98
N LYS A 130 -11.23 -8.13 -20.30
CA LYS A 130 -10.87 -9.18 -21.26
C LYS A 130 -9.44 -9.67 -21.05
N GLU A 131 -8.51 -8.76 -20.82
CA GLU A 131 -7.12 -9.10 -20.55
C GLU A 131 -6.98 -9.89 -19.25
N ILE A 132 -7.62 -9.45 -18.16
CA ILE A 132 -7.64 -10.16 -16.88
C ILE A 132 -8.17 -11.58 -17.04
N LYS A 133 -9.28 -11.74 -17.76
CA LYS A 133 -9.88 -13.06 -18.04
C LYS A 133 -8.95 -13.95 -18.86
N THR A 134 -8.26 -13.40 -19.85
CA THR A 134 -7.36 -14.16 -20.72
C THR A 134 -6.12 -14.64 -19.96
N ARG A 135 -5.58 -13.83 -19.08
CA ARG A 135 -4.40 -14.17 -18.27
C ARG A 135 -4.74 -15.17 -17.16
N GLY A 136 -5.82 -14.96 -16.42
CA GLY A 136 -6.26 -15.87 -15.36
C GLY A 136 -5.38 -15.87 -14.08
N ASP A 137 -4.24 -15.18 -14.09
CA ASP A 137 -3.31 -15.04 -12.97
C ASP A 137 -3.51 -13.74 -12.18
N ILE A 138 -4.49 -12.91 -12.55
CA ILE A 138 -4.69 -11.57 -12.00
C ILE A 138 -5.77 -11.57 -10.92
N ILE A 139 -5.46 -10.94 -9.80
CA ILE A 139 -6.41 -10.54 -8.75
C ILE A 139 -6.50 -9.02 -8.81
N ILE A 140 -7.71 -8.48 -8.82
CA ILE A 140 -7.96 -7.03 -8.88
C ILE A 140 -8.29 -6.53 -7.48
N PHE A 141 -7.65 -5.47 -7.06
CA PHE A 141 -8.09 -4.66 -5.94
C PHE A 141 -8.83 -3.42 -6.43
N ILE A 142 -10.00 -3.18 -5.87
CA ILE A 142 -10.84 -2.01 -6.16
C ILE A 142 -11.13 -1.31 -4.84
N ASP A 143 -10.52 -0.15 -4.66
CA ASP A 143 -10.88 0.70 -3.53
C ASP A 143 -12.22 1.40 -3.81
N GLU A 144 -12.95 1.75 -2.75
CA GLU A 144 -14.28 2.34 -2.86
C GLU A 144 -15.22 1.59 -3.83
N ILE A 145 -15.24 0.26 -3.75
CA ILE A 145 -15.99 -0.60 -4.67
C ILE A 145 -17.47 -0.23 -4.78
N HIS A 146 -18.03 0.45 -3.79
CA HIS A 146 -19.41 0.96 -3.80
C HIS A 146 -19.65 1.98 -4.93
N THR A 147 -18.61 2.69 -5.38
CA THR A 147 -18.73 3.63 -6.50
C THR A 147 -19.10 2.94 -7.81
N LEU A 148 -18.67 1.69 -7.98
CA LEU A 148 -19.03 0.87 -9.15
C LEU A 148 -20.46 0.32 -9.08
N VAL A 149 -21.00 0.16 -7.88
CA VAL A 149 -22.32 -0.49 -7.66
C VAL A 149 -23.43 0.54 -7.55
N GLY A 150 -23.14 1.72 -6.97
CA GLY A 150 -24.12 2.77 -6.67
C GLY A 150 -24.34 3.79 -7.78
N ALA A 151 -23.53 3.79 -8.82
CA ALA A 151 -23.55 4.84 -9.86
C ALA A 151 -24.77 4.84 -10.79
N GLY A 152 -25.69 3.87 -10.67
CA GLY A 152 -26.85 3.73 -11.56
C GLY A 152 -27.98 4.75 -11.38
N ALA A 153 -27.88 5.68 -10.41
CA ALA A 153 -29.00 6.58 -10.06
C ALA A 153 -28.83 8.05 -10.50
N ALA A 154 -27.65 8.47 -10.98
CA ALA A 154 -27.43 9.82 -11.45
C ALA A 154 -27.38 9.86 -12.98
N GLU A 155 -28.12 10.79 -13.60
CA GLU A 155 -28.03 11.05 -15.05
C GLU A 155 -26.57 11.37 -15.45
N GLY A 156 -25.95 10.48 -16.22
CA GLY A 156 -24.54 10.59 -16.64
C GLY A 156 -23.56 9.73 -15.85
N ALA A 157 -23.98 9.02 -14.79
CA ALA A 157 -23.12 8.09 -14.07
C ALA A 157 -22.78 6.87 -14.92
N ILE A 158 -21.51 6.50 -14.91
CA ILE A 158 -20.95 5.42 -15.70
C ILE A 158 -21.36 4.09 -15.05
N ASP A 159 -22.15 3.30 -15.74
CA ASP A 159 -22.63 2.00 -15.24
C ASP A 159 -21.58 0.88 -15.41
N ALA A 160 -20.47 1.01 -14.64
CA ALA A 160 -19.48 -0.06 -14.56
C ALA A 160 -20.07 -1.35 -13.96
N ALA A 161 -21.12 -1.22 -13.13
CA ALA A 161 -21.78 -2.35 -12.51
C ALA A 161 -22.41 -3.29 -13.54
N SER A 162 -23.01 -2.74 -14.62
CA SER A 162 -23.61 -3.56 -15.69
C SER A 162 -22.60 -4.47 -16.40
N ILE A 163 -21.34 -4.03 -16.45
CA ILE A 163 -20.25 -4.80 -17.08
C ILE A 163 -19.63 -5.78 -16.09
N LEU A 164 -19.40 -5.36 -14.85
CA LEU A 164 -18.74 -6.18 -13.82
C LEU A 164 -19.65 -7.26 -13.23
N LYS A 165 -20.93 -6.98 -13.00
CA LYS A 165 -21.89 -7.93 -12.41
C LYS A 165 -21.92 -9.28 -13.14
N PRO A 166 -22.04 -9.35 -14.47
CA PRO A 166 -22.07 -10.63 -15.18
C PRO A 166 -20.76 -11.42 -15.02
N MET A 167 -19.61 -10.76 -15.02
CA MET A 167 -18.30 -11.41 -14.90
C MET A 167 -18.06 -11.92 -13.48
N LEU A 168 -18.42 -11.14 -12.47
CA LEU A 168 -18.40 -11.57 -11.08
C LEU A 168 -19.39 -12.71 -10.83
N ALA A 169 -20.59 -12.64 -11.40
CA ALA A 169 -21.59 -13.69 -11.29
C ALA A 169 -21.13 -15.02 -11.90
N ARG A 170 -20.35 -15.00 -12.98
CA ARG A 170 -19.76 -16.21 -13.60
C ARG A 170 -18.47 -16.68 -12.92
N GLY A 171 -17.92 -15.91 -11.96
CA GLY A 171 -16.64 -16.25 -11.32
C GLY A 171 -15.42 -16.04 -12.24
N GLU A 172 -15.55 -15.21 -13.26
CA GLU A 172 -14.49 -14.91 -14.23
C GLU A 172 -13.45 -13.92 -13.70
N LEU A 173 -13.74 -13.27 -12.58
CA LEU A 173 -12.88 -12.30 -11.91
C LEU A 173 -12.66 -12.70 -10.45
N GLN A 174 -11.42 -12.61 -10.00
CA GLN A 174 -11.06 -12.57 -8.58
C GLN A 174 -10.84 -11.13 -8.17
N THR A 175 -11.63 -10.65 -7.21
CA THR A 175 -11.65 -9.23 -6.83
C THR A 175 -11.60 -9.09 -5.32
N ILE A 176 -10.76 -8.17 -4.85
CA ILE A 176 -10.74 -7.68 -3.47
C ILE A 176 -11.38 -6.29 -3.51
N GLY A 177 -12.45 -6.08 -2.77
CA GLY A 177 -13.06 -4.76 -2.63
C GLY A 177 -12.66 -4.10 -1.30
N ALA A 178 -12.67 -2.78 -1.24
CA ALA A 178 -12.63 -2.03 0.01
C ALA A 178 -13.76 -1.00 0.04
N THR A 179 -14.38 -0.81 1.20
CA THR A 179 -15.47 0.15 1.39
C THR A 179 -15.70 0.44 2.88
N THR A 180 -16.59 1.37 3.20
CA THR A 180 -17.10 1.58 4.55
C THR A 180 -18.29 0.66 4.85
N LEU A 181 -18.64 0.53 6.14
CA LEU A 181 -19.77 -0.31 6.54
C LEU A 181 -21.11 0.23 6.01
N ASP A 182 -21.27 1.54 6.02
CA ASP A 182 -22.50 2.18 5.56
C ASP A 182 -22.71 2.02 4.05
N GLU A 183 -21.66 2.22 3.27
CA GLU A 183 -21.70 2.04 1.82
C GLU A 183 -21.87 0.55 1.43
N TYR A 184 -21.26 -0.35 2.19
CA TYR A 184 -21.45 -1.79 2.00
C TYR A 184 -22.93 -2.18 2.18
N ARG A 185 -23.56 -1.75 3.27
CA ARG A 185 -24.97 -2.02 3.54
C ARG A 185 -25.90 -1.40 2.51
N LYS A 186 -25.57 -0.20 2.06
CA LYS A 186 -26.40 0.57 1.12
C LYS A 186 -26.36 0.00 -0.29
N HIS A 187 -25.21 -0.43 -0.77
CA HIS A 187 -24.98 -0.74 -2.18
C HIS A 187 -24.69 -2.21 -2.46
N ILE A 188 -23.92 -2.91 -1.62
CA ILE A 188 -23.44 -4.27 -1.89
C ILE A 188 -24.34 -5.33 -1.27
N GLU A 189 -24.68 -5.18 0.01
CA GLU A 189 -25.48 -6.16 0.75
C GLU A 189 -26.88 -6.35 0.17
N LYS A 190 -27.48 -5.30 -0.38
CA LYS A 190 -28.81 -5.32 -0.99
C LYS A 190 -28.84 -5.90 -2.40
N ASP A 191 -27.70 -6.06 -3.04
CA ASP A 191 -27.60 -6.60 -4.39
C ASP A 191 -27.31 -8.10 -4.33
N ALA A 192 -28.31 -8.92 -4.68
CA ALA A 192 -28.22 -10.37 -4.59
C ALA A 192 -27.08 -10.98 -5.46
N ALA A 193 -26.63 -10.30 -6.53
CA ALA A 193 -25.54 -10.79 -7.36
C ALA A 193 -24.19 -10.59 -6.65
N PHE A 194 -24.02 -9.48 -5.96
CA PHE A 194 -22.82 -9.19 -5.16
C PHE A 194 -22.81 -9.97 -3.84
N GLU A 195 -23.91 -10.03 -3.12
CA GLU A 195 -24.05 -10.77 -1.85
C GLU A 195 -23.62 -12.24 -1.97
N ARG A 196 -23.95 -12.88 -3.10
CA ARG A 196 -23.57 -14.27 -3.37
C ARG A 196 -22.09 -14.47 -3.71
N ARG A 197 -21.34 -13.42 -4.01
CA ARG A 197 -19.96 -13.49 -4.51
C ARG A 197 -18.94 -12.88 -3.56
N PHE A 198 -19.38 -11.89 -2.79
CA PHE A 198 -18.51 -11.19 -1.85
C PHE A 198 -18.65 -11.73 -0.43
N GLN A 199 -17.52 -11.75 0.27
CA GLN A 199 -17.44 -12.09 1.69
C GLN A 199 -16.85 -10.92 2.46
N PRO A 200 -17.60 -10.30 3.38
CA PRO A 200 -17.10 -9.18 4.18
C PRO A 200 -16.02 -9.61 5.18
N ILE A 201 -15.01 -8.76 5.32
CA ILE A 201 -13.96 -8.83 6.33
C ILE A 201 -13.93 -7.47 7.02
N GLN A 202 -14.13 -7.44 8.31
CA GLN A 202 -14.06 -6.20 9.07
C GLN A 202 -12.60 -5.85 9.40
N VAL A 203 -12.15 -4.69 8.95
CA VAL A 203 -10.87 -4.09 9.32
C VAL A 203 -11.12 -3.05 10.39
N LYS A 204 -10.74 -3.37 11.61
CA LYS A 204 -10.96 -2.49 12.77
C LYS A 204 -9.85 -1.45 12.89
N GLU A 205 -10.19 -0.33 13.52
CA GLU A 205 -9.21 0.64 13.97
C GLU A 205 -8.21 -0.01 14.92
N PRO A 206 -6.89 0.17 14.72
CA PRO A 206 -5.89 -0.35 15.64
C PRO A 206 -5.90 0.40 16.97
N SER A 207 -5.48 -0.26 18.04
CA SER A 207 -5.26 0.41 19.33
C SER A 207 -4.08 1.39 19.25
N VAL A 208 -4.00 2.33 20.21
CA VAL A 208 -2.86 3.27 20.31
C VAL A 208 -1.52 2.51 20.39
N ALA A 209 -1.45 1.46 21.19
CA ALA A 209 -0.23 0.64 21.31
C ALA A 209 0.17 0.01 19.97
N HIS A 210 -0.79 -0.54 19.24
CA HIS A 210 -0.56 -1.12 17.92
C HIS A 210 -0.19 -0.04 16.89
N THR A 211 -0.80 1.13 16.97
CA THR A 211 -0.45 2.28 16.12
C THR A 211 1.01 2.69 16.32
N ILE A 212 1.52 2.70 17.58
CA ILE A 212 2.93 2.98 17.84
C ILE A 212 3.85 1.99 17.14
N GLU A 213 3.51 0.70 17.12
CA GLU A 213 4.30 -0.31 16.37
C GLU A 213 4.24 -0.09 14.86
N ILE A 214 3.08 0.29 14.32
CA ILE A 214 2.95 0.67 12.91
C ILE A 214 3.85 1.86 12.60
N LEU A 215 3.81 2.92 13.42
CA LEU A 215 4.64 4.10 13.23
C LEU A 215 6.15 3.78 13.33
N LYS A 216 6.57 2.88 14.22
CA LYS A 216 7.96 2.41 14.28
C LYS A 216 8.39 1.73 12.99
N GLY A 217 7.53 0.93 12.39
CA GLY A 217 7.84 0.27 11.12
C GLY A 217 7.91 1.24 9.94
N LEU A 218 7.19 2.36 9.99
CA LEU A 218 7.21 3.39 8.95
C LEU A 218 8.31 4.43 9.15
N ARG A 219 8.91 4.53 10.35
CA ARG A 219 9.87 5.54 10.77
C ARG A 219 10.94 5.84 9.73
N ASP A 220 11.68 4.83 9.29
CA ASP A 220 12.84 4.98 8.42
C ASP A 220 12.48 5.69 7.10
N ARG A 221 11.28 5.45 6.59
CA ARG A 221 10.80 6.09 5.36
C ARG A 221 10.50 7.57 5.56
N TYR A 222 9.86 7.92 6.68
CA TYR A 222 9.56 9.32 7.02
C TYR A 222 10.83 10.08 7.39
N GLU A 223 11.75 9.48 8.14
CA GLU A 223 13.08 10.05 8.44
C GLU A 223 13.86 10.35 7.15
N THR A 224 13.87 9.39 6.22
CA THR A 224 14.56 9.55 4.92
C THR A 224 13.91 10.65 4.08
N HIS A 225 12.57 10.69 4.03
CA HIS A 225 11.84 11.67 3.24
C HIS A 225 12.02 13.10 3.78
N HIS A 226 11.86 13.30 5.07
CA HIS A 226 11.96 14.63 5.71
C HIS A 226 13.38 15.01 6.10
N ARG A 227 14.33 14.07 6.09
CA ARG A 227 15.71 14.24 6.56
C ARG A 227 15.77 14.71 8.02
N VAL A 228 14.94 14.12 8.87
CA VAL A 228 14.83 14.38 10.30
C VAL A 228 14.88 13.05 11.05
N SER A 229 15.34 13.07 12.29
CA SER A 229 15.26 11.92 13.21
C SER A 229 13.93 11.95 13.97
N ILE A 230 13.26 10.82 14.07
CA ILE A 230 11.99 10.65 14.78
C ILE A 230 12.22 9.71 15.98
N THR A 231 12.12 10.23 17.18
CA THR A 231 12.33 9.47 18.41
C THR A 231 11.12 8.59 18.75
N ASP A 232 11.31 7.53 19.53
CA ASP A 232 10.22 6.70 20.05
C ASP A 232 9.20 7.51 20.84
N GLY A 233 9.68 8.50 21.61
CA GLY A 233 8.81 9.43 22.32
C GLY A 233 7.91 10.26 21.40
N ALA A 234 8.42 10.67 20.23
CA ALA A 234 7.63 11.39 19.22
C ALA A 234 6.56 10.49 18.60
N LEU A 235 6.89 9.22 18.29
CA LEU A 235 5.93 8.24 17.77
C LEU A 235 4.81 7.96 18.78
N ALA A 236 5.17 7.75 20.04
CA ALA A 236 4.21 7.54 21.12
C ALA A 236 3.33 8.78 21.33
N ALA A 237 3.92 9.99 21.30
CA ALA A 237 3.19 11.24 21.42
C ALA A 237 2.20 11.42 20.23
N ALA A 238 2.63 11.15 19.00
CA ALA A 238 1.79 11.25 17.81
C ALA A 238 0.56 10.33 17.91
N ALA A 239 0.74 9.06 18.28
CA ALA A 239 -0.36 8.12 18.44
C ALA A 239 -1.34 8.54 19.54
N ASN A 240 -0.83 8.92 20.73
CA ASN A 240 -1.67 9.32 21.87
C ASN A 240 -2.39 10.66 21.62
N MET A 241 -1.71 11.64 21.01
CA MET A 241 -2.33 12.93 20.71
C MET A 241 -3.35 12.83 19.58
N ALA A 242 -3.06 12.02 18.55
CA ALA A 242 -4.02 11.76 17.48
C ALA A 242 -5.30 11.12 18.03
N ASP A 243 -5.17 10.11 18.88
CA ASP A 243 -6.30 9.45 19.50
C ASP A 243 -7.13 10.41 20.35
N ARG A 244 -6.49 11.24 21.14
CA ARG A 244 -7.14 12.13 22.10
C ARG A 244 -7.77 13.38 21.48
N TYR A 245 -7.14 13.98 20.47
CA TYR A 245 -7.52 15.30 19.99
C TYR A 245 -8.12 15.33 18.59
N ILE A 246 -7.92 14.26 17.79
CA ILE A 246 -8.49 14.16 16.44
C ILE A 246 -9.61 13.12 16.48
N SER A 247 -10.85 13.60 16.57
CA SER A 247 -12.04 12.75 16.74
C SER A 247 -12.79 12.44 15.45
N ASP A 248 -12.52 13.16 14.38
CA ASP A 248 -13.18 13.04 13.07
C ASP A 248 -12.44 12.09 12.10
N ARG A 249 -11.31 11.52 12.51
CA ARG A 249 -10.49 10.59 11.75
C ARG A 249 -10.06 9.39 12.60
N PHE A 250 -9.57 8.34 11.96
CA PHE A 250 -9.23 7.06 12.58
C PHE A 250 -7.73 6.78 12.58
N LEU A 251 -7.29 5.98 13.56
CA LEU A 251 -5.93 5.42 13.59
C LEU A 251 -5.80 4.31 12.51
N PRO A 252 -4.62 4.10 11.93
CA PRO A 252 -3.36 4.80 12.19
C PRO A 252 -3.18 6.09 11.39
N ASP A 253 -4.02 6.37 10.41
CA ASP A 253 -3.87 7.44 9.42
C ASP A 253 -3.67 8.82 10.06
N LYS A 254 -4.51 9.20 11.02
CA LYS A 254 -4.39 10.47 11.75
C LYS A 254 -3.06 10.62 12.54
N ALA A 255 -2.46 9.52 12.97
CA ALA A 255 -1.17 9.55 13.67
C ALA A 255 0.00 9.62 12.67
N ILE A 256 -0.14 8.96 11.53
CA ILE A 256 0.81 9.05 10.41
C ILE A 256 0.87 10.48 9.89
N ASP A 257 -0.29 11.11 9.67
CA ASP A 257 -0.37 12.51 9.25
C ASP A 257 0.31 13.47 10.23
N LEU A 258 0.17 13.24 11.54
CA LEU A 258 0.87 14.07 12.54
C LEU A 258 2.39 13.99 12.41
N ILE A 259 2.93 12.81 12.16
CA ILE A 259 4.38 12.63 11.95
C ILE A 259 4.81 13.29 10.66
N ASP A 260 4.05 13.12 9.59
CA ASP A 260 4.35 13.68 8.28
C ASP A 260 4.34 15.21 8.32
N GLU A 261 3.31 15.80 8.92
CA GLU A 261 3.18 17.25 9.10
C GLU A 261 4.29 17.81 10.00
N ALA A 262 4.57 17.17 11.13
CA ALA A 262 5.63 17.59 12.04
C ALA A 262 7.02 17.51 11.39
N GLY A 263 7.28 16.43 10.65
CA GLY A 263 8.52 16.24 9.90
C GLY A 263 8.71 17.30 8.81
N SER A 264 7.66 17.56 8.04
CA SER A 264 7.63 18.59 7.01
C SER A 264 7.90 19.97 7.60
N ARG A 265 7.22 20.32 8.69
CA ARG A 265 7.38 21.61 9.38
C ARG A 265 8.79 21.79 9.91
N LEU A 266 9.38 20.76 10.52
CA LEU A 266 10.74 20.80 11.03
C LEU A 266 11.75 20.96 9.89
N ARG A 267 11.57 20.24 8.78
CA ARG A 267 12.41 20.36 7.58
C ARG A 267 12.38 21.80 7.04
N ILE A 268 11.21 22.41 6.91
CA ILE A 268 11.07 23.79 6.44
C ILE A 268 11.78 24.75 7.39
N LYS A 269 11.57 24.59 8.72
CA LYS A 269 12.23 25.41 9.72
C LYS A 269 13.77 25.34 9.60
N ARG A 270 14.33 24.14 9.42
CA ARG A 270 15.77 23.93 9.21
C ARG A 270 16.29 24.56 7.91
N MET A 271 15.50 24.52 6.84
CA MET A 271 15.88 25.13 5.56
C MET A 271 15.86 26.66 5.61
N THR A 272 15.04 27.25 6.46
CA THR A 272 14.94 28.70 6.64
C THR A 272 15.86 29.23 7.73
N ALA A 273 16.45 28.39 8.58
CA ALA A 273 17.40 28.79 9.61
C ALA A 273 18.73 29.26 9.00
N PRO A 274 19.44 30.23 9.63
CA PRO A 274 20.80 30.61 9.27
C PRO A 274 21.74 29.41 9.15
N ALA A 275 22.75 29.49 8.28
CA ALA A 275 23.68 28.39 8.03
C ALA A 275 24.34 27.85 9.31
N GLU A 276 24.70 28.76 10.23
CA GLU A 276 25.31 28.41 11.50
C GLU A 276 24.41 27.55 12.40
N LEU A 277 23.11 27.86 12.47
CA LEU A 277 22.15 27.08 13.26
C LEU A 277 21.89 25.68 12.66
N ARG A 278 22.01 25.54 11.34
CA ARG A 278 21.90 24.22 10.68
C ARG A 278 23.04 23.28 11.05
N GLU A 279 24.27 23.82 11.16
CA GLU A 279 25.42 23.02 11.58
C GLU A 279 25.26 22.48 13.01
N PHE A 280 24.68 23.28 13.92
CA PHE A 280 24.36 22.80 15.27
C PHE A 280 23.32 21.67 15.24
N ASP A 281 22.26 21.81 14.44
CA ASP A 281 21.23 20.77 14.31
C ASP A 281 21.82 19.45 13.82
N ASP A 282 22.72 19.49 12.83
CA ASP A 282 23.37 18.29 12.30
C ASP A 282 24.30 17.65 13.34
N LYS A 283 25.05 18.44 14.11
CA LYS A 283 25.93 17.95 15.18
C LYS A 283 25.12 17.31 16.33
N ILE A 284 23.99 17.90 16.71
CA ILE A 284 23.09 17.37 17.75
C ILE A 284 22.45 16.05 17.27
N ALA A 285 21.99 15.98 16.01
CA ALA A 285 21.39 14.78 15.45
C ALA A 285 22.39 13.61 15.39
N ASN A 286 23.64 13.89 15.00
CA ASN A 286 24.70 12.88 14.98
C ASN A 286 25.05 12.39 16.40
N ALA A 287 25.18 13.29 17.37
CA ALA A 287 25.46 12.92 18.76
C ALA A 287 24.34 12.04 19.37
N ARG A 288 23.08 12.31 19.01
CA ARG A 288 21.94 11.45 19.42
C ARG A 288 22.03 10.06 18.83
N LYS A 289 22.28 9.97 17.53
CA LYS A 289 22.40 8.68 16.84
C LYS A 289 23.54 7.83 17.39
N GLU A 290 24.69 8.46 17.62
CA GLU A 290 25.85 7.79 18.25
C GLU A 290 25.53 7.34 19.66
N LYS A 291 24.81 8.14 20.46
CA LYS A 291 24.36 7.80 21.81
C LYS A 291 23.39 6.59 21.79
N GLU A 292 22.41 6.56 20.90
CA GLU A 292 21.49 5.44 20.76
C GLU A 292 22.25 4.16 20.36
N SER A 293 23.17 4.25 19.42
CA SER A 293 24.01 3.12 19.02
C SER A 293 24.91 2.60 20.16
N ALA A 294 25.44 3.52 21.00
CA ALA A 294 26.21 3.13 22.18
C ALA A 294 25.35 2.44 23.24
N ILE A 295 24.12 2.86 23.44
CA ILE A 295 23.15 2.20 24.34
C ILE A 295 22.83 0.81 23.85
N ASP A 296 22.54 0.66 22.56
CA ASP A 296 22.27 -0.65 21.94
C ASP A 296 23.46 -1.61 22.03
N GLY A 297 24.68 -1.05 21.91
CA GLY A 297 25.93 -1.76 22.13
C GLY A 297 26.30 -2.01 23.58
N GLN A 298 25.48 -1.59 24.55
CA GLN A 298 25.71 -1.67 26.00
C GLN A 298 26.98 -0.93 26.49
N ASP A 299 27.49 0.02 25.70
CA ASP A 299 28.59 0.90 26.08
C ASP A 299 28.06 2.14 26.81
N PHE A 300 27.77 1.98 28.11
CA PHE A 300 27.16 3.03 28.93
C PHE A 300 28.13 4.20 29.23
N GLU A 301 29.44 4.00 29.17
CA GLU A 301 30.43 5.03 29.37
C GLU A 301 30.47 5.98 28.18
N LEU A 302 30.49 5.43 26.96
CA LEU A 302 30.38 6.19 25.73
C LEU A 302 29.02 6.89 25.63
N ALA A 303 27.93 6.23 25.99
CA ALA A 303 26.59 6.83 25.99
C ALA A 303 26.48 8.03 26.96
N ALA A 304 27.16 8.00 28.12
CA ALA A 304 27.19 9.10 29.06
C ALA A 304 27.96 10.30 28.49
N THR A 305 29.12 10.07 27.88
CA THR A 305 29.92 11.17 27.25
C THR A 305 29.18 11.82 26.08
N LEU A 306 28.51 11.01 25.26
CA LEU A 306 27.70 11.51 24.13
C LEU A 306 26.47 12.29 24.59
N ARG A 307 25.86 11.93 25.73
CA ARG A 307 24.77 12.70 26.34
C ARG A 307 25.25 14.09 26.79
N ASP A 308 26.43 14.16 27.41
CA ASP A 308 26.97 15.46 27.87
C ASP A 308 27.37 16.33 26.69
N LYS A 309 27.91 15.74 25.62
CA LYS A 309 28.19 16.44 24.35
C LYS A 309 26.90 16.94 23.69
N GLU A 310 25.84 16.16 23.66
CA GLU A 310 24.52 16.58 23.15
C GLU A 310 24.01 17.80 23.92
N LYS A 311 24.11 17.77 25.27
CA LYS A 311 23.66 18.85 26.14
C LYS A 311 24.42 20.14 25.89
N THR A 312 25.75 20.07 25.74
CA THR A 312 26.61 21.22 25.41
C THR A 312 26.22 21.84 24.08
N LEU A 313 26.05 21.02 23.03
CA LEU A 313 25.66 21.51 21.70
C LEU A 313 24.27 22.16 21.69
N ILE A 314 23.33 21.67 22.51
CA ILE A 314 22.01 22.30 22.66
C ILE A 314 22.14 23.69 23.32
N THR A 315 23.00 23.82 24.34
CA THR A 315 23.22 25.11 25.01
C THR A 315 23.88 26.11 24.06
N GLU A 316 24.95 25.69 23.35
CA GLU A 316 25.62 26.54 22.35
C GLU A 316 24.68 27.00 21.23
N LYS A 317 23.76 26.13 20.80
CA LYS A 317 22.73 26.50 19.82
C LYS A 317 21.77 27.56 20.38
N GLN A 318 21.31 27.40 21.64
CA GLN A 318 20.44 28.38 22.31
C GLN A 318 21.08 29.72 22.46
N ASP A 319 22.40 29.77 22.72
CA ASP A 319 23.17 31.00 22.83
C ASP A 319 23.38 31.67 21.45
N ALA A 320 23.26 30.91 20.34
CA ALA A 320 23.39 31.40 18.97
C ALA A 320 22.04 31.82 18.34
N GLU A 321 20.90 31.44 18.93
CA GLU A 321 19.52 31.84 18.52
C GLU A 321 19.17 33.25 19.04
#